data_7d6ad85100db68daee3442ce9a20befd
#
_entry.id   7d6ad85100db68daee3442ce9a20befd
#
_cell.length_a   1.000
_cell.length_b   1.000
_cell.length_c   1.000
_cell.angle_alpha   90.00
_cell.angle_beta   90.00
_cell.angle_gamma   90.00
#
_symmetry.space_group_name_H-M   'P 1'
#
loop_
_entity.id
_entity.type
_entity.pdbx_description
1 polymer ?
#
loop_
_entity_poly.entity_id
_entity_poly.type
_entity_poly.pdbx_seq_one_letter_code
_entity_poly.pdbx_strand_id
1 'polypeptide(L)'
;TRERIRAIAKQHQFRINIPARRLSLQQSNTIAFVTHAYHKEFSVADLFGLEIMGGISSGLSENGYDMLVVHVDPRETEWAHMYLDTGRVDGFILMTSTRKSDHIQALVEMEAPFIVWGPPKPGMKYCSVCGDNLSGGRLATEHLIQSGRRRIAFLGGPAEELEVQYRFDGYQQALQDAGRSLDSALIAHGDFTDTSGAVAMRTLLEQAPDLDAVFINSDLMAIEALKELRRHGRRVPEDVAVVSYDDLSIAAHSNPPLTTIRQNVPLAGKLLAQNLLQYLQTGVVTNTTMPVELIVRESA
;
A
#
# COMPACT_ATOMS: atom_id res chain seq x y z
N THR A 1 -40.03 20.47 18.08
CA THR A 1 -39.70 19.64 19.27
C THR A 1 -38.20 19.36 19.35
N ARG A 2 -37.49 18.92 18.28
CA ARG A 2 -36.06 18.57 18.28
C ARG A 2 -35.13 19.74 18.62
N GLU A 3 -35.42 20.94 18.09
CA GLU A 3 -34.65 22.16 18.40
C GLU A 3 -34.80 22.60 19.83
N ARG A 4 -36.01 22.51 20.39
CA ARG A 4 -36.29 22.83 21.81
C ARG A 4 -35.52 21.92 22.75
N ILE A 5 -35.47 20.60 22.46
CA ILE A 5 -34.68 19.63 23.24
C ILE A 5 -33.18 19.95 23.15
N ARG A 6 -32.66 20.30 21.96
CA ARG A 6 -31.27 20.69 21.80
C ARG A 6 -30.92 21.98 22.55
N ALA A 7 -31.83 22.97 22.55
CA ALA A 7 -31.64 24.21 23.30
C ALA A 7 -31.57 23.97 24.81
N ILE A 8 -32.48 23.13 25.35
CA ILE A 8 -32.50 22.77 26.77
C ILE A 8 -31.22 21.98 27.13
N ALA A 9 -30.83 21.01 26.32
CA ALA A 9 -29.61 20.23 26.54
C ALA A 9 -28.37 21.15 26.58
N LYS A 10 -28.29 22.13 25.69
CA LYS A 10 -27.20 23.12 25.65
C LYS A 10 -27.22 24.03 26.87
N GLN A 11 -28.42 24.47 27.33
CA GLN A 11 -28.60 25.33 28.52
C GLN A 11 -28.15 24.61 29.80
N HIS A 12 -28.41 23.29 29.90
CA HIS A 12 -28.02 22.45 31.03
C HIS A 12 -26.64 21.81 30.86
N GLN A 13 -25.85 22.22 29.88
CA GLN A 13 -24.52 21.63 29.56
C GLN A 13 -24.55 20.10 29.47
N PHE A 14 -25.71 19.55 29.09
CA PHE A 14 -25.87 18.11 28.94
C PHE A 14 -24.99 17.60 27.80
N ARG A 15 -24.04 16.78 28.12
CA ARG A 15 -23.22 16.04 27.13
C ARG A 15 -23.74 14.60 27.10
N ILE A 16 -24.03 14.13 25.89
CA ILE A 16 -24.37 12.72 25.69
C ILE A 16 -23.18 11.88 26.15
N ASN A 17 -23.43 10.94 27.05
CA ASN A 17 -22.42 9.95 27.41
C ASN A 17 -22.23 8.99 26.19
N ILE A 18 -21.21 9.28 25.38
CA ILE A 18 -20.91 8.52 24.17
C ILE A 18 -20.67 7.03 24.48
N PRO A 19 -19.87 6.65 25.50
CA PRO A 19 -19.72 5.26 25.90
C PRO A 19 -21.04 4.55 26.21
N ALA A 20 -21.93 5.18 26.97
CA ALA A 20 -23.23 4.59 27.30
C ALA A 20 -24.13 4.41 26.08
N ARG A 21 -24.09 5.36 25.15
CA ARG A 21 -24.81 5.26 23.87
C ARG A 21 -24.24 4.15 22.99
N ARG A 22 -22.92 4.05 22.88
CA ARG A 22 -22.21 3.00 22.14
C ARG A 22 -22.58 1.61 22.67
N LEU A 23 -22.57 1.44 23.99
CA LEU A 23 -22.99 0.21 24.65
C LEU A 23 -24.45 -0.16 24.32
N SER A 24 -25.35 0.81 24.33
CA SER A 24 -26.78 0.60 24.00
C SER A 24 -27.01 0.24 22.53
N LEU A 25 -26.15 0.70 21.62
CA LEU A 25 -26.23 0.46 20.17
C LEU A 25 -25.40 -0.75 19.72
N GLN A 26 -24.59 -1.32 20.61
CA GLN A 26 -23.60 -2.36 20.29
C GLN A 26 -22.67 -1.96 19.13
N GLN A 27 -22.34 -0.68 19.03
CA GLN A 27 -21.47 -0.11 18.00
C GLN A 27 -20.42 0.77 18.66
N SER A 28 -19.15 0.52 18.35
CA SER A 28 -18.04 1.34 18.87
C SER A 28 -17.86 2.65 18.09
N ASN A 29 -18.32 2.70 16.84
CA ASN A 29 -17.99 3.71 15.84
C ASN A 29 -16.45 3.90 15.74
N THR A 30 -15.71 2.82 15.82
CA THR A 30 -14.25 2.80 15.76
C THR A 30 -13.82 1.69 14.84
N ILE A 31 -12.91 2.01 13.92
CA ILE A 31 -12.27 1.04 13.03
C ILE A 31 -10.81 0.93 13.41
N ALA A 32 -10.30 -0.30 13.53
CA ALA A 32 -8.89 -0.52 13.75
C ALA A 32 -8.12 -0.54 12.44
N PHE A 33 -7.08 0.29 12.35
CA PHE A 33 -6.03 0.16 11.36
C PHE A 33 -4.93 -0.73 11.92
N VAL A 34 -4.73 -1.89 11.31
CA VAL A 34 -3.84 -2.93 11.82
C VAL A 34 -2.50 -2.84 11.11
N THR A 35 -1.46 -2.62 11.91
CA THR A 35 -0.07 -2.66 11.47
C THR A 35 0.59 -3.93 12.00
N HIS A 36 1.40 -4.59 11.17
CA HIS A 36 2.10 -5.80 11.58
C HIS A 36 3.54 -5.48 11.97
N ALA A 37 4.01 -6.11 13.03
CA ALA A 37 5.40 -6.03 13.48
C ALA A 37 6.33 -6.86 12.59
N TYR A 38 6.34 -6.63 11.27
CA TYR A 38 7.33 -7.29 10.40
C TYR A 38 8.73 -6.73 10.59
N HIS A 39 8.84 -5.46 10.98
CA HIS A 39 10.07 -4.82 11.40
C HIS A 39 9.95 -4.48 12.87
N LYS A 40 10.98 -4.74 13.65
CA LYS A 40 11.04 -4.51 15.11
C LYS A 40 10.78 -3.05 15.52
N GLU A 41 10.72 -2.16 14.56
CA GLU A 41 10.43 -0.75 14.75
C GLU A 41 9.42 -0.31 13.71
N PHE A 42 8.27 0.23 14.15
CA PHE A 42 7.43 1.05 13.30
C PHE A 42 8.29 2.24 12.89
N SER A 43 8.86 2.16 11.70
CA SER A 43 9.71 3.24 11.21
C SER A 43 8.79 4.40 10.82
N VAL A 44 9.09 5.59 11.36
CA VAL A 44 8.54 6.86 10.86
C VAL A 44 8.86 7.03 9.35
N ALA A 45 9.74 6.19 8.81
CA ALA A 45 10.08 6.12 7.38
C ALA A 45 9.03 5.42 6.52
N ASP A 46 7.97 4.83 7.07
CA ASP A 46 6.87 4.29 6.27
C ASP A 46 5.92 5.40 5.82
N LEU A 47 6.40 6.20 4.86
CA LEU A 47 5.63 7.30 4.27
C LEU A 47 4.35 6.79 3.59
N PHE A 48 4.39 5.60 2.99
CA PHE A 48 3.22 4.98 2.38
C PHE A 48 2.14 4.71 3.44
N GLY A 49 2.52 4.09 4.56
CA GLY A 49 1.65 3.84 5.70
C GLY A 49 1.05 5.12 6.26
N LEU A 50 1.84 6.20 6.39
CA LEU A 50 1.36 7.49 6.88
C LEU A 50 0.37 8.16 5.92
N GLU A 51 0.63 8.15 4.62
CA GLU A 51 -0.26 8.76 3.62
C GLU A 51 -1.60 8.00 3.53
N ILE A 52 -1.57 6.66 3.52
CA ILE A 52 -2.81 5.87 3.48
C ILE A 52 -3.63 6.03 4.77
N MET A 53 -2.97 6.09 5.96
CA MET A 53 -3.62 6.39 7.24
C MET A 53 -4.34 7.75 7.21
N GLY A 54 -3.72 8.77 6.60
CA GLY A 54 -4.35 10.08 6.41
C GLY A 54 -5.66 9.97 5.60
N GLY A 55 -5.65 9.21 4.52
CA GLY A 55 -6.83 8.95 3.71
C GLY A 55 -7.91 8.17 4.46
N ILE A 56 -7.52 7.10 5.18
CA ILE A 56 -8.44 6.31 6.03
C ILE A 56 -9.09 7.19 7.10
N SER A 57 -8.28 7.96 7.84
CA SER A 57 -8.77 8.85 8.89
C SER A 57 -9.78 9.87 8.35
N SER A 58 -9.51 10.45 7.18
CA SER A 58 -10.45 11.35 6.52
C SER A 58 -11.78 10.66 6.18
N GLY A 59 -11.71 9.48 5.53
CA GLY A 59 -12.90 8.72 5.14
C GLY A 59 -13.75 8.26 6.33
N LEU A 60 -13.12 7.85 7.43
CA LEU A 60 -13.80 7.46 8.67
C LEU A 60 -14.45 8.67 9.35
N SER A 61 -13.72 9.78 9.50
CA SER A 61 -14.20 11.00 10.15
C SER A 61 -15.42 11.61 9.45
N GLU A 62 -15.45 11.60 8.11
CA GLU A 62 -16.61 12.03 7.33
C GLU A 62 -17.88 11.26 7.66
N ASN A 63 -17.75 10.03 8.17
CA ASN A 63 -18.85 9.13 8.54
C ASN A 63 -19.06 9.00 10.06
N GLY A 64 -18.35 9.80 10.88
CA GLY A 64 -18.48 9.80 12.34
C GLY A 64 -17.83 8.60 13.03
N TYR A 65 -16.84 7.99 12.40
CA TYR A 65 -16.01 6.92 12.95
C TYR A 65 -14.66 7.45 13.41
N ASP A 66 -14.15 6.87 14.49
CA ASP A 66 -12.78 7.07 14.98
C ASP A 66 -11.87 5.99 14.40
N MET A 67 -10.56 6.29 14.29
CA MET A 67 -9.53 5.32 13.90
C MET A 67 -8.70 4.93 15.13
N LEU A 68 -8.56 3.62 15.36
CA LEU A 68 -7.66 3.04 16.35
C LEU A 68 -6.48 2.39 15.61
N VAL A 69 -5.26 2.83 15.87
CA VAL A 69 -4.07 2.15 15.33
C VAL A 69 -3.69 1.01 16.27
N VAL A 70 -3.63 -0.19 15.73
CA VAL A 70 -3.35 -1.42 16.47
C VAL A 70 -2.11 -2.08 15.88
N HIS A 71 -1.18 -2.40 16.77
CA HIS A 71 0.01 -3.15 16.44
C HIS A 71 -0.15 -4.58 16.93
N VAL A 72 -0.13 -5.56 16.02
CA VAL A 72 -0.32 -6.97 16.35
C VAL A 72 0.92 -7.79 16.04
N ASP A 73 1.21 -8.76 16.90
CA ASP A 73 2.22 -9.77 16.61
C ASP A 73 1.67 -10.70 15.50
N PRO A 74 2.39 -10.84 14.38
CA PRO A 74 1.95 -11.71 13.28
C PRO A 74 1.79 -13.19 13.67
N ARG A 75 2.24 -13.61 14.85
CA ARG A 75 2.09 -14.97 15.37
C ARG A 75 0.82 -15.19 16.19
N GLU A 76 0.17 -14.10 16.61
CA GLU A 76 -1.07 -14.16 17.37
C GLU A 76 -2.26 -14.18 16.41
N THR A 77 -3.07 -15.23 16.43
CA THR A 77 -4.28 -15.35 15.59
C THR A 77 -5.54 -14.89 16.31
N GLU A 78 -5.52 -14.89 17.66
CA GLU A 78 -6.69 -14.55 18.50
C GLU A 78 -6.85 -13.04 18.77
N TRP A 79 -5.93 -12.19 18.28
CA TRP A 79 -5.96 -10.76 18.56
C TRP A 79 -7.27 -10.09 18.15
N ALA A 80 -7.90 -10.55 17.07
CA ALA A 80 -9.12 -9.95 16.54
C ALA A 80 -10.30 -10.12 17.49
N HIS A 81 -10.43 -11.27 18.16
CA HIS A 81 -11.44 -11.53 19.18
C HIS A 81 -11.37 -10.51 20.32
N MET A 82 -10.15 -10.19 20.80
CA MET A 82 -9.95 -9.21 21.87
C MET A 82 -10.57 -7.84 21.52
N TYR A 83 -10.57 -7.44 20.26
CA TYR A 83 -11.10 -6.13 19.85
C TYR A 83 -12.60 -6.17 19.50
N LEU A 84 -13.05 -7.23 18.80
CA LEU A 84 -14.46 -7.37 18.40
C LEU A 84 -15.36 -7.75 19.57
N ASP A 85 -15.03 -8.82 20.33
CA ASP A 85 -15.87 -9.35 21.40
C ASP A 85 -16.03 -8.37 22.58
N THR A 86 -15.02 -7.51 22.77
CA THR A 86 -15.09 -6.44 23.78
C THR A 86 -15.76 -5.16 23.27
N GLY A 87 -16.19 -5.12 22.01
CA GLY A 87 -16.82 -3.95 21.39
C GLY A 87 -15.91 -2.73 21.30
N ARG A 88 -14.59 -2.94 21.21
CA ARG A 88 -13.61 -1.85 21.05
C ARG A 88 -13.57 -1.30 19.63
N VAL A 89 -13.83 -2.16 18.65
CA VAL A 89 -13.89 -1.79 17.23
C VAL A 89 -15.04 -2.50 16.53
N ASP A 90 -15.51 -1.92 15.43
CA ASP A 90 -16.56 -2.50 14.58
C ASP A 90 -15.97 -3.26 13.37
N GLY A 91 -14.68 -3.13 13.11
CA GLY A 91 -14.00 -3.79 12.01
C GLY A 91 -12.54 -3.38 11.86
N PHE A 92 -11.87 -3.95 10.87
CA PHE A 92 -10.44 -3.81 10.66
C PHE A 92 -10.09 -3.35 9.24
N ILE A 93 -9.09 -2.49 9.13
CA ILE A 93 -8.40 -2.18 7.87
C ILE A 93 -6.98 -2.73 8.00
N LEU A 94 -6.60 -3.61 7.08
CA LEU A 94 -5.30 -4.24 7.07
C LEU A 94 -4.45 -3.72 5.91
N MET A 95 -3.20 -3.41 6.25
CA MET A 95 -2.14 -3.31 5.25
C MET A 95 -1.52 -4.70 5.15
N THR A 96 -1.83 -5.45 4.12
CA THR A 96 -1.24 -6.78 4.03
C THR A 96 -0.07 -6.82 3.11
N SER A 97 0.88 -7.53 3.61
CA SER A 97 1.65 -8.40 2.80
C SER A 97 0.97 -9.79 2.77
N THR A 98 0.91 -10.43 1.63
CA THR A 98 0.39 -11.79 1.45
C THR A 98 1.28 -12.84 2.13
N ARG A 99 2.43 -12.45 2.67
CA ARG A 99 3.42 -13.30 3.36
C ARG A 99 2.82 -14.15 4.47
N LYS A 100 1.75 -13.66 5.12
CA LYS A 100 1.09 -14.39 6.20
C LYS A 100 -0.43 -14.34 6.00
N SER A 101 -0.88 -15.17 5.07
CA SER A 101 -2.31 -15.36 4.82
C SER A 101 -3.09 -15.89 6.02
N ASP A 102 -2.40 -16.36 7.07
CA ASP A 102 -3.01 -16.95 8.26
C ASP A 102 -3.91 -15.95 8.98
N HIS A 103 -3.52 -14.66 9.05
CA HIS A 103 -4.38 -13.63 9.63
C HIS A 103 -5.62 -13.34 8.80
N ILE A 104 -5.47 -13.28 7.46
CA ILE A 104 -6.62 -13.09 6.57
C ILE A 104 -7.53 -14.31 6.67
N GLN A 105 -6.95 -15.51 6.65
CA GLN A 105 -7.69 -16.75 6.80
C GLN A 105 -8.47 -16.77 8.14
N ALA A 106 -7.83 -16.44 9.25
CA ALA A 106 -8.47 -16.39 10.56
C ALA A 106 -9.62 -15.36 10.59
N LEU A 107 -9.44 -14.16 10.02
CA LEU A 107 -10.50 -13.16 9.93
C LEU A 107 -11.67 -13.61 9.04
N VAL A 108 -11.40 -14.34 7.95
CA VAL A 108 -12.44 -14.93 7.09
C VAL A 108 -13.22 -16.01 7.85
N GLU A 109 -12.52 -16.91 8.57
CA GLU A 109 -13.14 -17.99 9.37
C GLU A 109 -13.98 -17.45 10.53
N MET A 110 -13.58 -16.33 11.12
CA MET A 110 -14.33 -15.60 12.14
C MET A 110 -15.52 -14.81 11.59
N GLU A 111 -15.68 -14.72 10.28
CA GLU A 111 -16.62 -13.79 9.63
C GLU A 111 -16.44 -12.33 10.10
N ALA A 112 -15.21 -11.97 10.48
CA ALA A 112 -14.89 -10.65 11.00
C ALA A 112 -15.09 -9.57 9.92
N PRO A 113 -15.60 -8.37 10.27
CA PRO A 113 -15.65 -7.25 9.34
C PRO A 113 -14.25 -6.69 9.07
N PHE A 114 -13.73 -6.85 7.87
CA PHE A 114 -12.44 -6.29 7.51
C PHE A 114 -12.31 -5.96 6.02
N ILE A 115 -11.33 -5.13 5.71
CA ILE A 115 -10.91 -4.78 4.36
C ILE A 115 -9.38 -4.74 4.28
N VAL A 116 -8.86 -5.04 3.11
CA VAL A 116 -7.42 -5.16 2.87
C VAL A 116 -6.98 -4.15 1.81
N TRP A 117 -5.86 -3.47 2.04
CA TRP A 117 -5.09 -2.85 0.99
C TRP A 117 -4.23 -3.89 0.30
N GLY A 118 -4.52 -4.16 -0.97
CA GLY A 118 -3.83 -5.13 -1.81
C GLY A 118 -4.81 -5.92 -2.68
N PRO A 119 -4.32 -6.64 -3.68
CA PRO A 119 -5.16 -7.51 -4.52
C PRO A 119 -5.87 -8.58 -3.70
N PRO A 120 -7.13 -8.91 -4.03
CA PRO A 120 -7.84 -9.97 -3.33
C PRO A 120 -7.17 -11.32 -3.59
N LYS A 121 -7.00 -12.12 -2.53
CA LYS A 121 -6.42 -13.44 -2.65
C LYS A 121 -7.40 -14.40 -3.33
N PRO A 122 -6.97 -15.16 -4.35
CA PRO A 122 -7.84 -16.12 -5.03
C PRO A 122 -8.47 -17.13 -4.05
N GLY A 123 -9.77 -17.37 -4.19
CA GLY A 123 -10.52 -18.29 -3.35
C GLY A 123 -10.98 -17.76 -1.99
N MET A 124 -10.59 -16.55 -1.58
CA MET A 124 -11.04 -15.91 -0.34
C MET A 124 -12.07 -14.81 -0.63
N LYS A 125 -13.05 -14.66 0.28
CA LYS A 125 -14.08 -13.60 0.18
C LYS A 125 -13.87 -12.57 1.26
N TYR A 126 -13.34 -11.41 0.89
CA TYR A 126 -13.20 -10.23 1.75
C TYR A 126 -13.13 -8.97 0.89
N CYS A 127 -13.38 -7.81 1.49
CA CYS A 127 -13.27 -6.53 0.81
C CYS A 127 -11.82 -6.16 0.57
N SER A 128 -11.52 -5.57 -0.60
CA SER A 128 -10.19 -5.07 -0.89
C SER A 128 -10.19 -3.80 -1.73
N VAL A 129 -9.13 -3.03 -1.62
CA VAL A 129 -8.77 -1.92 -2.50
C VAL A 129 -7.32 -2.10 -2.93
N CYS A 130 -7.04 -1.99 -4.22
CA CYS A 130 -5.66 -2.03 -4.74
C CYS A 130 -5.48 -1.10 -5.94
N GLY A 131 -4.25 -0.77 -6.29
CA GLY A 131 -3.93 -0.18 -7.58
C GLY A 131 -3.96 -1.24 -8.69
N ASP A 132 -4.10 -0.81 -9.95
CA ASP A 132 -3.91 -1.67 -11.12
C ASP A 132 -2.41 -1.96 -11.32
N ASN A 133 -1.93 -2.94 -10.55
CA ASN A 133 -0.52 -3.30 -10.51
C ASN A 133 0.03 -3.84 -11.83
N LEU A 134 -0.82 -4.56 -12.59
CA LEU A 134 -0.44 -5.08 -13.91
C LEU A 134 -0.18 -3.92 -14.89
N SER A 135 -1.15 -3.03 -15.01
CA SER A 135 -1.02 -1.83 -15.87
C SER A 135 0.13 -0.94 -15.41
N GLY A 136 0.34 -0.81 -14.09
CA GLY A 136 1.44 -0.01 -13.55
C GLY A 136 2.82 -0.56 -13.93
N GLY A 137 3.03 -1.88 -13.79
CA GLY A 137 4.26 -2.54 -14.23
C GLY A 137 4.51 -2.39 -15.72
N ARG A 138 3.43 -2.50 -16.53
CA ARG A 138 3.47 -2.30 -17.96
C ARG A 138 3.85 -0.86 -18.34
N LEU A 139 3.16 0.14 -17.80
CA LEU A 139 3.42 1.57 -18.05
C LEU A 139 4.85 1.97 -17.72
N ALA A 140 5.38 1.55 -16.57
CA ALA A 140 6.74 1.82 -16.15
C ALA A 140 7.76 1.27 -17.16
N THR A 141 7.55 0.03 -17.59
CA THR A 141 8.48 -0.66 -18.50
C THR A 141 8.38 -0.14 -19.93
N GLU A 142 7.16 0.13 -20.42
CA GLU A 142 6.94 0.74 -21.72
C GLU A 142 7.63 2.11 -21.83
N HIS A 143 7.55 2.93 -20.78
CA HIS A 143 8.24 4.23 -20.75
C HIS A 143 9.76 4.06 -20.91
N LEU A 144 10.38 3.13 -20.18
CA LEU A 144 11.80 2.85 -20.30
C LEU A 144 12.17 2.33 -21.70
N ILE A 145 11.33 1.49 -22.31
CA ILE A 145 11.53 1.00 -23.70
C ILE A 145 11.46 2.16 -24.69
N GLN A 146 10.44 3.03 -24.55
CA GLN A 146 10.22 4.19 -25.44
C GLN A 146 11.34 5.24 -25.32
N SER A 147 11.95 5.37 -24.13
CA SER A 147 13.13 6.23 -23.93
C SER A 147 14.44 5.60 -24.47
N GLY A 148 14.34 4.46 -25.18
CA GLY A 148 15.46 3.83 -25.88
C GLY A 148 16.31 2.90 -25.03
N ARG A 149 15.91 2.61 -23.78
CA ARG A 149 16.65 1.71 -22.89
C ARG A 149 16.55 0.26 -23.35
N ARG A 150 17.63 -0.50 -23.19
CA ARG A 150 17.76 -1.86 -23.72
C ARG A 150 17.87 -2.94 -22.65
N ARG A 151 18.63 -2.69 -21.60
CA ARG A 151 18.92 -3.61 -20.50
C ARG A 151 18.16 -3.15 -19.26
N ILE A 152 16.84 -3.37 -19.26
CA ILE A 152 15.92 -2.89 -18.23
C ILE A 152 15.83 -3.92 -17.12
N ALA A 153 16.24 -3.55 -15.90
CA ALA A 153 16.13 -4.40 -14.73
C ALA A 153 14.78 -4.20 -14.01
N PHE A 154 14.35 -5.24 -13.29
CA PHE A 154 13.23 -5.21 -12.36
C PHE A 154 13.76 -5.37 -10.93
N LEU A 155 13.50 -4.38 -10.08
CA LEU A 155 13.76 -4.44 -8.66
C LEU A 155 12.43 -4.49 -7.92
N GLY A 156 11.98 -5.71 -7.61
CA GLY A 156 10.70 -5.99 -6.94
C GLY A 156 10.77 -5.81 -5.44
N GLY A 157 9.59 -5.74 -4.81
CA GLY A 157 9.42 -6.08 -3.40
C GLY A 157 9.52 -7.59 -3.19
N PRO A 158 8.99 -8.13 -2.09
CA PRO A 158 8.99 -9.57 -1.84
C PRO A 158 8.26 -10.34 -2.95
N ALA A 159 8.92 -11.34 -3.52
CA ALA A 159 8.44 -12.04 -4.71
C ALA A 159 7.09 -12.77 -4.53
N GLU A 160 6.75 -13.12 -3.29
CA GLU A 160 5.50 -13.78 -2.93
C GLU A 160 4.29 -12.84 -2.84
N GLU A 161 4.50 -11.51 -2.84
CA GLU A 161 3.42 -10.53 -2.77
C GLU A 161 2.69 -10.41 -4.09
N LEU A 162 1.35 -10.47 -4.08
CA LEU A 162 0.54 -10.43 -5.30
C LEU A 162 0.73 -9.12 -6.09
N GLU A 163 0.84 -7.97 -5.43
CA GLU A 163 1.13 -6.71 -6.08
C GLU A 163 2.48 -6.73 -6.81
N VAL A 164 3.50 -7.37 -6.23
CA VAL A 164 4.82 -7.52 -6.86
C VAL A 164 4.72 -8.44 -8.07
N GLN A 165 3.99 -9.56 -7.96
CA GLN A 165 3.76 -10.49 -9.05
C GLN A 165 3.05 -9.81 -10.22
N TYR A 166 1.97 -9.05 -9.97
CA TYR A 166 1.27 -8.33 -11.03
C TYR A 166 2.12 -7.22 -11.67
N ARG A 167 2.93 -6.48 -10.89
CA ARG A 167 3.89 -5.50 -11.45
C ARG A 167 4.94 -6.20 -12.31
N PHE A 168 5.40 -7.38 -11.89
CA PHE A 168 6.33 -8.19 -12.65
C PHE A 168 5.70 -8.73 -13.93
N ASP A 169 4.46 -9.22 -13.89
CA ASP A 169 3.72 -9.68 -15.08
C ASP A 169 3.58 -8.52 -16.10
N GLY A 170 3.27 -7.31 -15.63
CA GLY A 170 3.21 -6.12 -16.47
C GLY A 170 4.57 -5.79 -17.12
N TYR A 171 5.65 -5.88 -16.34
CA TYR A 171 7.02 -5.73 -16.86
C TYR A 171 7.35 -6.78 -17.92
N GLN A 172 7.03 -8.06 -17.68
CA GLN A 172 7.25 -9.13 -18.65
C GLN A 172 6.44 -8.92 -19.94
N GLN A 173 5.17 -8.55 -19.84
CA GLN A 173 4.31 -8.29 -21.00
C GLN A 173 4.89 -7.15 -21.86
N ALA A 174 5.31 -6.04 -21.25
CA ALA A 174 5.90 -4.93 -21.98
C ALA A 174 7.20 -5.33 -22.71
N LEU A 175 8.06 -6.16 -22.10
CA LEU A 175 9.25 -6.68 -22.76
C LEU A 175 8.89 -7.59 -23.93
N GLN A 176 7.92 -8.51 -23.76
CA GLN A 176 7.47 -9.42 -24.80
C GLN A 176 6.88 -8.66 -26.01
N ASP A 177 6.03 -7.67 -25.76
CA ASP A 177 5.42 -6.82 -26.81
C ASP A 177 6.50 -6.06 -27.61
N ALA A 178 7.63 -5.73 -26.96
CA ALA A 178 8.79 -5.12 -27.60
C ALA A 178 9.76 -6.14 -28.26
N GLY A 179 9.42 -7.43 -28.29
CA GLY A 179 10.26 -8.50 -28.84
C GLY A 179 11.52 -8.80 -28.02
N ARG A 180 11.51 -8.51 -26.72
CA ARG A 180 12.65 -8.71 -25.81
C ARG A 180 12.42 -9.94 -24.92
N SER A 181 13.49 -10.69 -24.68
CA SER A 181 13.45 -11.82 -23.75
C SER A 181 13.71 -11.39 -22.32
N LEU A 182 13.12 -12.10 -21.38
CA LEU A 182 13.42 -11.96 -19.97
C LEU A 182 14.85 -12.47 -19.69
N ASP A 183 15.60 -11.70 -18.91
CA ASP A 183 16.94 -12.07 -18.44
C ASP A 183 16.93 -12.12 -16.91
N SER A 184 17.14 -13.31 -16.33
CA SER A 184 17.13 -13.48 -14.88
C SER A 184 18.20 -12.69 -14.13
N ALA A 185 19.30 -12.32 -14.80
CA ALA A 185 20.34 -11.46 -14.23
C ALA A 185 19.87 -10.01 -13.99
N LEU A 186 18.74 -9.61 -14.62
CA LEU A 186 18.13 -8.30 -14.48
C LEU A 186 17.00 -8.29 -13.43
N ILE A 187 16.85 -9.33 -12.61
CA ILE A 187 15.78 -9.43 -11.62
C ILE A 187 16.37 -9.51 -10.23
N ALA A 188 15.96 -8.59 -9.36
CA ALA A 188 16.27 -8.63 -7.95
C ALA A 188 15.04 -8.25 -7.11
N HIS A 189 15.04 -8.64 -5.83
CA HIS A 189 13.96 -8.39 -4.90
C HIS A 189 14.49 -7.77 -3.61
N GLY A 190 13.77 -6.78 -3.10
CA GLY A 190 13.88 -6.22 -1.76
C GLY A 190 12.68 -6.64 -0.90
N ASP A 191 12.44 -5.89 0.15
CA ASP A 191 11.36 -6.12 1.11
C ASP A 191 10.52 -4.85 1.41
N PHE A 192 10.55 -3.89 0.50
CA PHE A 192 9.97 -2.56 0.60
C PHE A 192 10.63 -1.62 1.62
N THR A 193 11.66 -2.07 2.35
CA THR A 193 12.46 -1.15 3.16
C THR A 193 13.43 -0.35 2.30
N ASP A 194 13.80 0.81 2.77
CA ASP A 194 14.82 1.66 2.15
C ASP A 194 16.15 0.92 1.96
N THR A 195 16.65 0.28 3.03
CA THR A 195 17.91 -0.47 3.02
C THR A 195 17.92 -1.60 2.01
N SER A 196 16.79 -2.29 1.80
CA SER A 196 16.68 -3.38 0.82
C SER A 196 16.84 -2.89 -0.62
N GLY A 197 16.40 -1.66 -0.91
CA GLY A 197 16.59 -1.03 -2.22
C GLY A 197 18.07 -0.89 -2.61
N ALA A 198 18.92 -0.45 -1.66
CA ALA A 198 20.36 -0.36 -1.89
C ALA A 198 21.03 -1.72 -2.12
N VAL A 199 20.66 -2.72 -1.29
CA VAL A 199 21.20 -4.09 -1.40
C VAL A 199 20.82 -4.73 -2.74
N ALA A 200 19.54 -4.66 -3.13
CA ALA A 200 19.05 -5.23 -4.37
C ALA A 200 19.67 -4.50 -5.60
N MET A 201 19.83 -3.17 -5.55
CA MET A 201 20.47 -2.42 -6.62
C MET A 201 21.94 -2.82 -6.80
N ARG A 202 22.67 -3.02 -5.70
CA ARG A 202 24.05 -3.51 -5.75
C ARG A 202 24.12 -4.89 -6.42
N THR A 203 23.25 -5.81 -6.03
CA THR A 203 23.17 -7.13 -6.64
C THR A 203 22.93 -7.04 -8.14
N LEU A 204 22.03 -6.16 -8.60
CA LEU A 204 21.79 -5.94 -10.04
C LEU A 204 23.04 -5.41 -10.76
N LEU A 205 23.76 -4.46 -10.16
CA LEU A 205 24.98 -3.91 -10.75
C LEU A 205 26.11 -4.93 -10.83
N GLU A 206 26.19 -5.87 -9.89
CA GLU A 206 27.15 -6.97 -9.91
C GLU A 206 26.80 -8.03 -10.97
N GLN A 207 25.50 -8.39 -11.09
CA GLN A 207 25.03 -9.43 -12.02
C GLN A 207 24.93 -8.93 -13.47
N ALA A 208 24.55 -7.67 -13.67
CA ALA A 208 24.34 -7.05 -14.97
C ALA A 208 24.96 -5.64 -14.99
N PRO A 209 26.30 -5.52 -15.05
CA PRO A 209 26.98 -4.22 -15.00
C PRO A 209 26.66 -3.30 -16.20
N ASP A 210 26.08 -3.84 -17.26
CA ASP A 210 25.66 -3.14 -18.49
C ASP A 210 24.16 -2.77 -18.47
N LEU A 211 23.45 -2.92 -17.33
CA LEU A 211 22.07 -2.43 -17.23
C LEU A 211 22.02 -0.91 -17.47
N ASP A 212 21.01 -0.46 -18.21
CA ASP A 212 20.82 0.95 -18.60
C ASP A 212 19.49 1.54 -18.09
N ALA A 213 18.67 0.71 -17.45
CA ALA A 213 17.45 1.16 -16.77
C ALA A 213 17.03 0.19 -15.68
N VAL A 214 16.21 0.68 -14.72
CA VAL A 214 15.60 -0.14 -13.69
C VAL A 214 14.18 0.36 -13.37
N PHE A 215 13.22 -0.58 -13.32
CA PHE A 215 11.91 -0.38 -12.74
C PHE A 215 11.93 -0.89 -11.30
N ILE A 216 11.66 0.00 -10.32
CA ILE A 216 11.73 -0.26 -8.89
C ILE A 216 10.34 -0.18 -8.29
N ASN A 217 9.96 -1.20 -7.51
CA ASN A 217 8.58 -1.38 -7.05
C ASN A 217 8.13 -0.46 -5.90
N SER A 218 8.96 0.47 -5.41
CA SER A 218 8.53 1.54 -4.50
C SER A 218 9.46 2.75 -4.55
N ASP A 219 8.95 3.93 -4.24
CA ASP A 219 9.75 5.15 -4.17
C ASP A 219 10.79 5.09 -3.04
N LEU A 220 10.48 4.45 -1.91
CA LEU A 220 11.42 4.29 -0.80
C LEU A 220 12.63 3.48 -1.19
N MET A 221 12.44 2.33 -1.85
CA MET A 221 13.55 1.54 -2.37
C MET A 221 14.33 2.29 -3.45
N ALA A 222 13.61 3.07 -4.29
CA ALA A 222 14.24 3.82 -5.37
C ALA A 222 15.21 4.90 -4.85
N ILE A 223 14.89 5.57 -3.75
CA ILE A 223 15.77 6.59 -3.16
C ILE A 223 17.11 5.99 -2.74
N GLU A 224 17.12 4.84 -2.10
CA GLU A 224 18.37 4.18 -1.72
C GLU A 224 19.08 3.55 -2.94
N ALA A 225 18.34 3.06 -3.93
CA ALA A 225 18.89 2.63 -5.21
C ALA A 225 19.58 3.77 -5.96
N LEU A 226 19.02 5.00 -5.95
CA LEU A 226 19.67 6.19 -6.52
C LEU A 226 21.01 6.50 -5.82
N LYS A 227 21.09 6.36 -4.50
CA LYS A 227 22.34 6.54 -3.75
C LYS A 227 23.37 5.48 -4.12
N GLU A 228 22.93 4.22 -4.28
CA GLU A 228 23.79 3.11 -4.64
C GLU A 228 24.33 3.25 -6.08
N LEU A 229 23.49 3.65 -7.04
CA LEU A 229 23.91 3.99 -8.42
C LEU A 229 25.00 5.06 -8.39
N ARG A 230 24.80 6.13 -7.62
CA ARG A 230 25.79 7.22 -7.48
C ARG A 230 27.11 6.72 -6.89
N ARG A 231 27.07 5.84 -5.88
CA ARG A 231 28.29 5.23 -5.29
C ARG A 231 29.10 4.42 -6.30
N HIS A 232 28.42 3.83 -7.29
CA HIS A 232 29.03 3.10 -8.39
C HIS A 232 29.36 3.98 -9.61
N GLY A 233 29.29 5.31 -9.45
CA GLY A 233 29.63 6.26 -10.52
C GLY A 233 28.60 6.31 -11.66
N ARG A 234 27.40 5.77 -11.47
CA ARG A 234 26.33 5.79 -12.47
C ARG A 234 25.47 7.05 -12.33
N ARG A 235 25.33 7.79 -13.40
CA ARG A 235 24.48 8.99 -13.47
C ARG A 235 23.04 8.58 -13.82
N VAL A 236 22.08 9.23 -13.21
CA VAL A 236 20.66 9.05 -13.48
C VAL A 236 20.12 10.37 -14.04
N PRO A 237 19.50 10.38 -15.23
CA PRO A 237 19.10 9.24 -16.06
C PRO A 237 20.14 8.81 -17.11
N GLU A 238 21.28 9.50 -17.27
CA GLU A 238 22.18 9.37 -18.44
C GLU A 238 22.71 7.95 -18.62
N ASP A 239 23.26 7.35 -17.54
CA ASP A 239 23.83 6.00 -17.57
C ASP A 239 22.78 4.93 -17.22
N VAL A 240 21.87 5.23 -16.27
CA VAL A 240 20.78 4.34 -15.83
C VAL A 240 19.51 5.15 -15.61
N ALA A 241 18.47 4.91 -16.39
CA ALA A 241 17.15 5.48 -16.13
C ALA A 241 16.42 4.74 -15.01
N VAL A 242 15.69 5.46 -14.17
CA VAL A 242 14.96 4.90 -13.03
C VAL A 242 13.50 5.29 -13.10
N VAL A 243 12.60 4.29 -13.07
CA VAL A 243 11.18 4.47 -12.83
C VAL A 243 10.82 3.78 -11.53
N SER A 244 10.10 4.47 -10.63
CA SER A 244 9.66 3.93 -9.37
C SER A 244 8.15 3.70 -9.31
N TYR A 245 7.62 3.46 -8.12
CA TYR A 245 6.20 3.19 -7.91
C TYR A 245 5.74 3.86 -6.61
N ASP A 246 4.50 4.34 -6.55
CA ASP A 246 3.68 4.94 -5.49
C ASP A 246 3.38 6.42 -5.72
N ASP A 247 4.33 7.23 -6.20
CA ASP A 247 4.31 8.70 -6.27
C ASP A 247 4.08 9.35 -4.90
N LEU A 248 4.80 8.86 -3.90
CA LEU A 248 4.85 9.49 -2.59
C LEU A 248 5.45 10.90 -2.68
N SER A 249 5.12 11.77 -1.73
CA SER A 249 5.62 13.15 -1.69
C SER A 249 7.14 13.26 -1.82
N ILE A 250 7.88 12.27 -1.34
CA ILE A 250 9.35 12.22 -1.42
C ILE A 250 9.87 12.01 -2.86
N ALA A 251 9.09 11.39 -3.76
CA ALA A 251 9.52 11.12 -5.14
C ALA A 251 9.81 12.43 -5.92
N ALA A 252 9.00 13.46 -5.69
CA ALA A 252 9.20 14.77 -6.31
C ALA A 252 10.39 15.55 -5.74
N HIS A 253 10.86 15.18 -4.54
CA HIS A 253 11.94 15.87 -3.83
C HIS A 253 13.27 15.07 -3.82
N SER A 254 13.30 13.91 -4.49
CA SER A 254 14.53 13.12 -4.67
C SER A 254 15.49 13.83 -5.64
N ASN A 255 16.71 13.34 -5.74
CA ASN A 255 17.71 13.88 -6.65
C ASN A 255 18.34 12.74 -7.49
N PRO A 256 17.98 12.66 -8.82
CA PRO A 256 16.97 13.47 -9.51
C PRO A 256 15.54 13.17 -9.02
N PRO A 257 14.54 14.07 -9.29
CA PRO A 257 13.14 13.80 -9.08
C PRO A 257 12.69 12.53 -9.81
N LEU A 258 12.00 11.62 -9.08
CA LEU A 258 11.67 10.30 -9.60
C LEU A 258 10.47 10.33 -10.57
N THR A 259 10.67 9.80 -11.77
CA THR A 259 9.60 9.29 -12.63
C THR A 259 9.01 8.06 -11.96
N THR A 260 7.69 8.02 -11.76
CA THR A 260 7.05 7.01 -10.92
C THR A 260 5.63 6.70 -11.36
N ILE A 261 5.10 5.56 -10.94
CA ILE A 261 3.69 5.19 -11.12
C ILE A 261 2.89 5.68 -9.92
N ARG A 262 1.93 6.58 -10.15
CA ARG A 262 1.03 7.08 -9.10
C ARG A 262 -0.12 6.12 -8.83
N GLN A 263 -0.34 5.76 -7.56
CA GLN A 263 -1.51 4.99 -7.10
C GLN A 263 -2.54 5.82 -6.33
N ASN A 264 -2.40 7.12 -6.18
CA ASN A 264 -3.27 7.99 -5.40
C ASN A 264 -3.57 7.44 -3.98
N VAL A 265 -2.52 7.29 -3.19
CA VAL A 265 -2.57 6.66 -1.85
C VAL A 265 -3.60 7.30 -0.90
N PRO A 266 -3.77 8.65 -0.85
CA PRO A 266 -4.82 9.25 -0.02
C PRO A 266 -6.25 8.83 -0.43
N LEU A 267 -6.52 8.73 -1.74
CA LEU A 267 -7.81 8.24 -2.24
C LEU A 267 -8.00 6.76 -1.89
N ALA A 268 -6.96 5.94 -1.99
CA ALA A 268 -6.99 4.54 -1.58
C ALA A 268 -7.43 4.39 -0.12
N GLY A 269 -6.83 5.17 0.78
CA GLY A 269 -7.21 5.18 2.20
C GLY A 269 -8.68 5.55 2.42
N LYS A 270 -9.18 6.56 1.69
CA LYS A 270 -10.59 6.96 1.76
C LYS A 270 -11.53 5.85 1.26
N LEU A 271 -11.19 5.17 0.16
CA LEU A 271 -11.97 4.05 -0.38
C LEU A 271 -11.96 2.84 0.57
N LEU A 272 -10.83 2.54 1.23
CA LEU A 272 -10.78 1.51 2.27
C LEU A 272 -11.81 1.78 3.37
N ALA A 273 -11.86 3.00 3.89
CA ALA A 273 -12.84 3.39 4.90
C ALA A 273 -14.28 3.26 4.37
N GLN A 274 -14.58 3.82 3.21
CA GLN A 274 -15.92 3.82 2.62
C GLN A 274 -16.42 2.41 2.32
N ASN A 275 -15.60 1.55 1.71
CA ASN A 275 -15.99 0.19 1.36
C ASN A 275 -16.18 -0.69 2.61
N LEU A 276 -15.36 -0.51 3.66
CA LEU A 276 -15.58 -1.21 4.93
C LEU A 276 -16.89 -0.78 5.59
N LEU A 277 -17.17 0.52 5.66
CA LEU A 277 -18.41 1.03 6.24
C LEU A 277 -19.64 0.57 5.44
N GLN A 278 -19.54 0.50 4.11
CA GLN A 278 -20.57 -0.09 3.26
C GLN A 278 -20.76 -1.57 3.57
N TYR A 279 -19.67 -2.34 3.73
CA TYR A 279 -19.74 -3.74 4.11
C TYR A 279 -20.42 -3.94 5.47
N LEU A 280 -20.09 -3.12 6.46
CA LEU A 280 -20.75 -3.16 7.79
C LEU A 280 -22.28 -2.92 7.71
N GLN A 281 -22.74 -2.13 6.74
CA GLN A 281 -24.17 -1.82 6.56
C GLN A 281 -24.91 -2.86 5.74
N THR A 282 -24.25 -3.45 4.74
CA THR A 282 -24.92 -4.25 3.71
C THR A 282 -24.52 -5.72 3.66
N GLY A 283 -23.37 -6.09 4.26
CA GLY A 283 -22.77 -7.42 4.14
C GLY A 283 -22.21 -7.74 2.74
N VAL A 284 -22.21 -6.75 1.81
CA VAL A 284 -21.78 -6.96 0.44
C VAL A 284 -20.27 -6.78 0.31
N VAL A 285 -19.57 -7.84 -0.08
CA VAL A 285 -18.13 -7.80 -0.37
C VAL A 285 -17.86 -7.03 -1.65
N THR A 286 -16.98 -6.03 -1.58
CA THR A 286 -16.55 -5.21 -2.72
C THR A 286 -15.03 -5.25 -2.88
N ASN A 287 -14.58 -5.43 -4.13
CA ASN A 287 -13.17 -5.34 -4.51
C ASN A 287 -13.02 -4.18 -5.50
N THR A 288 -12.16 -3.22 -5.16
CA THR A 288 -11.95 -2.01 -5.95
C THR A 288 -10.52 -1.97 -6.48
N THR A 289 -10.38 -1.97 -7.80
CA THR A 289 -9.10 -1.71 -8.46
C THR A 289 -9.07 -0.26 -8.93
N MET A 290 -8.10 0.49 -8.45
CA MET A 290 -7.90 1.90 -8.80
C MET A 290 -7.01 2.04 -10.03
N PRO A 291 -7.31 2.96 -10.95
CA PRO A 291 -6.40 3.26 -12.04
C PRO A 291 -5.07 3.83 -11.50
N VAL A 292 -4.01 3.61 -12.25
CA VAL A 292 -2.68 4.15 -12.00
C VAL A 292 -2.23 5.00 -13.19
N GLU A 293 -1.31 5.92 -12.96
CA GLU A 293 -0.78 6.77 -14.02
C GLU A 293 0.74 6.94 -13.89
N LEU A 294 1.42 7.10 -15.02
CA LEU A 294 2.84 7.41 -15.06
C LEU A 294 3.03 8.92 -14.85
N ILE A 295 3.86 9.28 -13.90
CA ILE A 295 4.29 10.66 -13.63
C ILE A 295 5.74 10.80 -14.06
N VAL A 296 5.94 11.43 -15.20
CA VAL A 296 7.28 11.65 -15.76
C VAL A 296 7.97 12.82 -15.07
N ARG A 297 9.21 12.58 -14.62
CA ARG A 297 10.12 13.57 -14.05
C ARG A 297 11.54 13.42 -14.64
N GLU A 298 12.57 13.65 -13.84
CA GLU A 298 13.94 13.76 -14.34
C GLU A 298 14.73 12.44 -14.29
N SER A 299 14.23 11.38 -13.65
CA SER A 299 14.99 10.13 -13.48
C SER A 299 14.85 9.14 -14.64
N ALA A 300 13.94 9.38 -15.60
CA ALA A 300 13.77 8.52 -16.78
C ALA A 300 13.13 9.27 -17.95
#